data_4022a71783a21c94ec74eceb178c4af9
#
_entry.id   4022a71783a21c94ec74eceb178c4af9
#
_cell.length_a   1.000
_cell.length_b   1.000
_cell.length_c   1.000
_cell.angle_alpha   90.00
_cell.angle_beta   90.00
_cell.angle_gamma   90.00
#
_symmetry.space_group_name_H-M   'P 1'
#
loop_
_entity.id
_entity.type
_entity.pdbx_description
1 polymer ?
#
loop_
_entity_poly.entity_id
_entity_poly.type
_entity_poly.pdbx_seq_one_letter_code
_entity_poly.pdbx_strand_id
1 'polypeptide(L)'
;MPRPTISIGLSVKSGLVEISPIADEIDPDDVPGLLASYRRRRRFHRLRNGSFVDMRNVDMSDVDEIADDLGLRAADLESGSITVPAYEAYYLDHQVDDDAKDASFTAYLDGLRVIDPSTYRVPAALASVLRPYQVEGFRWLNAVCDKGFGGILADEMGLGKSVQLLSLLLARHKESRAEHRPNLIVCPASLVYNWVAEVAKHTPELRVEAIAGTKPERRAMLDGVRAAQQDTGVSP
;
A
#
# COMPACT_ATOMS: atom_id res chain seq x y z
N MET A 1 -33.34 -26.43 1.99
CA MET A 1 -32.08 -26.28 1.27
C MET A 1 -31.24 -25.27 2.02
N PRO A 2 -29.99 -25.54 2.35
CA PRO A 2 -29.13 -24.56 2.95
C PRO A 2 -29.05 -23.33 2.03
N ARG A 3 -28.91 -22.15 2.62
CA ARG A 3 -28.70 -20.91 1.87
C ARG A 3 -27.19 -20.81 1.69
N PRO A 4 -26.63 -20.90 0.48
CA PRO A 4 -25.21 -20.70 0.29
C PRO A 4 -24.88 -19.24 0.63
N THR A 5 -23.99 -19.05 1.57
CA THR A 5 -23.40 -17.77 1.90
C THR A 5 -22.11 -17.64 1.10
N ILE A 6 -21.91 -16.53 0.45
CA ILE A 6 -20.63 -16.21 -0.21
C ILE A 6 -19.92 -15.20 0.69
N SER A 7 -18.78 -15.59 1.16
CA SER A 7 -17.87 -14.78 1.97
C SER A 7 -16.57 -14.50 1.22
N ILE A 8 -15.64 -13.82 1.87
CA ILE A 8 -14.35 -13.45 1.30
C ILE A 8 -13.25 -14.18 2.05
N GLY A 9 -12.42 -14.90 1.32
CA GLY A 9 -11.18 -15.47 1.84
C GLY A 9 -10.01 -14.50 1.64
N LEU A 10 -9.13 -14.40 2.63
CA LEU A 10 -7.96 -13.54 2.65
C LEU A 10 -6.67 -14.34 2.68
N SER A 11 -5.75 -14.01 1.77
CA SER A 11 -4.39 -14.54 1.76
C SER A 11 -3.37 -13.46 1.41
N VAL A 12 -2.09 -13.71 1.65
CA VAL A 12 -1.01 -12.80 1.26
C VAL A 12 -0.06 -13.48 0.30
N LYS A 13 0.14 -12.87 -0.87
CA LYS A 13 1.11 -13.33 -1.88
C LYS A 13 1.96 -12.17 -2.36
N SER A 14 3.27 -12.35 -2.34
CA SER A 14 4.24 -11.36 -2.86
C SER A 14 4.05 -9.94 -2.27
N GLY A 15 3.66 -9.83 -0.99
CA GLY A 15 3.46 -8.54 -0.32
C GLY A 15 2.16 -7.81 -0.71
N LEU A 16 1.23 -8.49 -1.37
CA LEU A 16 -0.12 -8.00 -1.66
C LEU A 16 -1.14 -8.88 -0.95
N VAL A 17 -2.24 -8.29 -0.51
CA VAL A 17 -3.38 -9.04 0.01
C VAL A 17 -4.21 -9.53 -1.17
N GLU A 18 -4.44 -10.83 -1.23
CA GLU A 18 -5.33 -11.46 -2.20
C GLU A 18 -6.69 -11.70 -1.55
N ILE A 19 -7.71 -11.18 -2.18
CA ILE A 19 -9.12 -11.34 -1.82
C ILE A 19 -9.72 -12.34 -2.79
N SER A 20 -10.26 -13.44 -2.29
CA SER A 20 -10.90 -14.47 -3.09
C SER A 20 -12.30 -14.75 -2.55
N PRO A 21 -13.33 -14.71 -3.39
CA PRO A 21 -14.67 -15.12 -2.95
C PRO A 21 -14.67 -16.62 -2.64
N ILE A 22 -15.18 -16.98 -1.48
CA ILE A 22 -15.37 -18.36 -1.02
C ILE A 22 -16.85 -18.61 -0.79
N ALA A 23 -17.30 -19.81 -1.01
CA ALA A 23 -18.69 -20.19 -0.74
C ALA A 23 -18.74 -21.56 -0.11
N ASP A 24 -19.47 -21.66 1.00
CA ASP A 24 -19.72 -22.94 1.62
C ASP A 24 -20.51 -23.86 0.69
N GLU A 25 -20.10 -25.12 0.64
CA GLU A 25 -20.78 -26.18 -0.17
C GLU A 25 -20.77 -25.95 -1.69
N ILE A 26 -20.04 -24.96 -2.22
CA ILE A 26 -19.90 -24.66 -3.66
C ILE A 26 -18.45 -24.82 -4.08
N ASP A 27 -18.25 -25.51 -5.22
CA ASP A 27 -16.90 -25.62 -5.79
C ASP A 27 -16.33 -24.25 -6.09
N PRO A 28 -15.10 -23.93 -5.66
CA PRO A 28 -14.45 -22.64 -5.91
C PRO A 28 -14.48 -22.22 -7.38
N ASP A 29 -14.41 -23.16 -8.29
CA ASP A 29 -14.49 -22.91 -9.73
C ASP A 29 -15.89 -22.46 -10.21
N ASP A 30 -16.93 -22.67 -9.43
CA ASP A 30 -18.28 -22.22 -9.75
C ASP A 30 -18.61 -20.82 -9.21
N VAL A 31 -17.84 -20.36 -8.21
CA VAL A 31 -18.09 -19.09 -7.51
C VAL A 31 -18.08 -17.87 -8.46
N PRO A 32 -17.11 -17.71 -9.39
CA PRO A 32 -17.13 -16.58 -10.34
C PRO A 32 -18.40 -16.54 -11.20
N GLY A 33 -18.85 -17.71 -11.66
CA GLY A 33 -20.08 -17.84 -12.44
C GLY A 33 -21.35 -17.51 -11.65
N LEU A 34 -21.36 -17.88 -10.38
CA LEU A 34 -22.42 -17.56 -9.43
C LEU A 34 -22.51 -16.04 -9.20
N LEU A 35 -21.38 -15.37 -8.92
CA LEU A 35 -21.27 -13.93 -8.80
C LEU A 35 -21.80 -13.19 -10.03
N ALA A 36 -21.39 -13.63 -11.23
CA ALA A 36 -21.86 -13.06 -12.48
C ALA A 36 -23.38 -13.20 -12.66
N SER A 37 -23.96 -14.31 -12.21
CA SER A 37 -25.40 -14.57 -12.27
C SER A 37 -26.18 -13.72 -11.27
N TYR A 38 -25.67 -13.54 -10.04
CA TYR A 38 -26.24 -12.66 -9.02
C TYR A 38 -26.35 -11.22 -9.52
N ARG A 39 -25.28 -10.68 -10.04
CA ARG A 39 -25.23 -9.31 -10.57
C ARG A 39 -26.12 -9.07 -11.77
N ARG A 40 -26.26 -10.08 -12.64
CA ARG A 40 -27.21 -10.04 -13.76
C ARG A 40 -28.65 -10.26 -13.31
N ARG A 41 -28.90 -10.34 -11.98
CA ARG A 41 -30.24 -10.58 -11.39
C ARG A 41 -30.93 -11.82 -11.97
N ARG A 42 -30.15 -12.85 -12.28
CA ARG A 42 -30.71 -14.13 -12.71
C ARG A 42 -31.36 -14.80 -11.53
N ARG A 43 -32.48 -15.47 -11.75
CA ARG A 43 -33.19 -16.20 -10.71
C ARG A 43 -32.47 -17.48 -10.29
N PHE A 44 -31.85 -18.16 -11.27
CA PHE A 44 -31.15 -19.43 -11.03
C PHE A 44 -29.76 -19.40 -11.68
N HIS A 45 -28.80 -20.04 -11.03
CA HIS A 45 -27.51 -20.39 -11.58
C HIS A 45 -27.31 -21.89 -11.61
N ARG A 46 -26.77 -22.43 -12.70
CA ARG A 46 -26.46 -23.85 -12.84
C ARG A 46 -25.00 -24.10 -12.53
N LEU A 47 -24.72 -24.91 -11.51
CA LEU A 47 -23.38 -25.34 -11.16
C LEU A 47 -22.86 -26.41 -12.15
N ARG A 48 -21.54 -26.60 -12.18
CA ARG A 48 -20.87 -27.60 -13.02
C ARG A 48 -21.35 -29.03 -12.75
N ASN A 49 -21.70 -29.34 -11.50
CA ASN A 49 -22.26 -30.63 -11.10
C ASN A 49 -23.70 -30.84 -11.60
N GLY A 50 -24.28 -29.83 -12.28
CA GLY A 50 -25.63 -29.88 -12.84
C GLY A 50 -26.76 -29.42 -11.91
N SER A 51 -26.48 -29.17 -10.64
CA SER A 51 -27.46 -28.63 -9.68
C SER A 51 -27.75 -27.15 -9.95
N PHE A 52 -28.86 -26.65 -9.37
CA PHE A 52 -29.28 -25.25 -9.52
C PHE A 52 -29.29 -24.56 -8.16
N VAL A 53 -28.76 -23.31 -8.14
CA VAL A 53 -28.84 -22.41 -7.01
C VAL A 53 -29.89 -21.33 -7.29
N ASP A 54 -30.86 -21.14 -6.37
CA ASP A 54 -31.81 -20.01 -6.44
C ASP A 54 -31.10 -18.76 -5.87
N MET A 55 -30.78 -17.82 -6.70
CA MET A 55 -30.01 -16.60 -6.40
C MET A 55 -30.69 -15.68 -5.38
N ARG A 56 -31.99 -15.84 -5.13
CA ARG A 56 -32.71 -15.09 -4.08
C ARG A 56 -32.37 -15.56 -2.67
N ASN A 57 -31.79 -16.74 -2.56
CA ASN A 57 -31.39 -17.36 -1.29
C ASN A 57 -29.87 -17.27 -1.03
N VAL A 58 -29.12 -16.61 -1.91
CA VAL A 58 -27.67 -16.38 -1.74
C VAL A 58 -27.49 -15.08 -0.98
N ASP A 59 -26.73 -15.13 0.12
CA ASP A 59 -26.29 -13.95 0.87
C ASP A 59 -24.93 -13.51 0.35
N MET A 60 -24.82 -12.25 -0.02
CA MET A 60 -23.61 -11.61 -0.57
C MET A 60 -23.34 -10.24 0.07
N SER A 61 -24.00 -9.93 1.19
CA SER A 61 -23.89 -8.63 1.82
C SER A 61 -22.44 -8.25 2.11
N ASP A 62 -21.65 -9.17 2.66
CA ASP A 62 -20.26 -8.94 3.04
C ASP A 62 -19.37 -8.68 1.82
N VAL A 63 -19.62 -9.40 0.72
CA VAL A 63 -18.88 -9.21 -0.54
C VAL A 63 -19.18 -7.85 -1.16
N ASP A 64 -20.46 -7.44 -1.13
CA ASP A 64 -20.88 -6.16 -1.71
C ASP A 64 -20.34 -4.98 -0.86
N GLU A 65 -20.38 -5.09 0.48
CA GLU A 65 -19.85 -4.07 1.40
C GLU A 65 -18.35 -3.86 1.22
N ILE A 66 -17.57 -4.93 1.24
CA ILE A 66 -16.11 -4.86 1.06
C ILE A 66 -15.75 -4.35 -0.35
N ALA A 67 -16.51 -4.75 -1.37
CA ALA A 67 -16.29 -4.26 -2.72
C ALA A 67 -16.53 -2.75 -2.85
N ASP A 68 -17.59 -2.25 -2.24
CA ASP A 68 -17.92 -0.82 -2.24
C ASP A 68 -16.87 -0.01 -1.47
N ASP A 69 -16.46 -0.46 -0.29
CA ASP A 69 -15.48 0.21 0.57
C ASP A 69 -14.09 0.28 -0.06
N LEU A 70 -13.68 -0.78 -0.75
CA LEU A 70 -12.40 -0.82 -1.48
C LEU A 70 -12.48 -0.19 -2.89
N GLY A 71 -13.66 0.30 -3.30
CA GLY A 71 -13.87 0.86 -4.64
C GLY A 71 -13.67 -0.15 -5.77
N LEU A 72 -13.89 -1.44 -5.49
CA LEU A 72 -13.72 -2.52 -6.45
C LEU A 72 -14.89 -2.55 -7.43
N ARG A 73 -14.59 -2.79 -8.70
CA ARG A 73 -15.63 -2.99 -9.69
C ARG A 73 -16.16 -4.42 -9.64
N ALA A 74 -17.42 -4.54 -9.95
CA ALA A 74 -18.10 -5.82 -10.05
C ALA A 74 -17.38 -6.86 -10.94
N ALA A 75 -16.77 -6.41 -12.02
CA ALA A 75 -16.01 -7.27 -12.94
C ALA A 75 -14.71 -7.81 -12.32
N ASP A 76 -14.15 -7.10 -11.34
CA ASP A 76 -12.89 -7.50 -10.71
C ASP A 76 -13.10 -8.78 -9.87
N LEU A 77 -14.24 -8.92 -9.20
CA LEU A 77 -14.60 -10.11 -8.41
C LEU A 77 -15.01 -11.33 -9.28
N GLU A 78 -15.48 -11.10 -10.50
CA GLU A 78 -15.79 -12.18 -11.45
C GLU A 78 -14.54 -12.90 -11.98
N SER A 79 -13.34 -12.31 -11.80
CA SER A 79 -12.08 -12.93 -12.21
C SER A 79 -11.58 -14.02 -11.24
N GLY A 80 -12.23 -14.19 -10.09
CA GLY A 80 -11.94 -15.23 -9.10
C GLY A 80 -11.09 -14.77 -7.93
N SER A 81 -10.09 -13.92 -8.13
CA SER A 81 -9.34 -13.29 -7.05
C SER A 81 -8.85 -11.91 -7.45
N ILE A 82 -8.70 -11.03 -6.45
CA ILE A 82 -8.22 -9.66 -6.62
C ILE A 82 -7.06 -9.44 -5.67
N THR A 83 -6.09 -8.65 -6.09
CA THR A 83 -5.01 -8.21 -5.21
C THR A 83 -5.19 -6.75 -4.85
N VAL A 84 -5.10 -6.45 -3.55
CA VAL A 84 -5.13 -5.10 -3.01
C VAL A 84 -3.81 -4.78 -2.30
N PRO A 85 -3.47 -3.50 -2.13
CA PRO A 85 -2.26 -3.11 -1.41
C PRO A 85 -2.26 -3.64 0.03
N ALA A 86 -1.07 -3.91 0.54
CA ALA A 86 -0.87 -4.48 1.87
C ALA A 86 -1.44 -3.65 3.03
N TYR A 87 -1.57 -2.33 2.87
CA TYR A 87 -2.14 -1.47 3.91
C TYR A 87 -3.64 -1.71 4.13
N GLU A 88 -4.36 -2.32 3.18
CA GLU A 88 -5.76 -2.69 3.36
C GLU A 88 -5.95 -3.88 4.32
N ALA A 89 -4.88 -4.59 4.68
CA ALA A 89 -4.96 -5.75 5.55
C ALA A 89 -5.60 -5.44 6.91
N TYR A 90 -5.34 -4.25 7.49
CA TYR A 90 -5.96 -3.87 8.76
C TYR A 90 -7.45 -3.63 8.65
N TYR A 91 -7.92 -3.04 7.57
CA TYR A 91 -9.33 -2.88 7.31
C TYR A 91 -10.00 -4.25 7.15
N LEU A 92 -9.44 -5.09 6.28
CA LEU A 92 -9.97 -6.42 5.99
C LEU A 92 -9.97 -7.36 7.20
N ASP A 93 -8.99 -7.21 8.11
CA ASP A 93 -8.94 -8.00 9.36
C ASP A 93 -10.18 -7.79 10.25
N HIS A 94 -10.79 -6.61 10.20
CA HIS A 94 -11.98 -6.27 10.98
C HIS A 94 -13.30 -6.58 10.27
N GLN A 95 -13.27 -6.77 8.96
CA GLN A 95 -14.46 -6.99 8.15
C GLN A 95 -14.72 -8.48 7.86
N VAL A 96 -13.69 -9.31 7.99
CA VAL A 96 -13.76 -10.73 7.59
C VAL A 96 -13.54 -11.62 8.81
N ASP A 97 -14.34 -12.67 8.94
CA ASP A 97 -14.24 -13.64 10.01
C ASP A 97 -12.90 -14.39 10.00
N ASP A 98 -12.45 -14.86 11.18
CA ASP A 98 -11.15 -15.47 11.36
C ASP A 98 -10.95 -16.77 10.58
N ASP A 99 -12.02 -17.52 10.35
CA ASP A 99 -12.01 -18.79 9.59
C ASP A 99 -11.82 -18.56 8.07
N ALA A 100 -12.09 -17.36 7.59
CA ALA A 100 -11.86 -16.97 6.21
C ALA A 100 -10.45 -16.37 5.95
N LYS A 101 -9.63 -16.23 7.00
CA LYS A 101 -8.24 -15.75 6.94
C LYS A 101 -7.27 -16.92 6.89
N ASP A 102 -6.48 -17.01 5.84
CA ASP A 102 -5.48 -18.06 5.78
C ASP A 102 -4.25 -17.78 6.68
N ALA A 103 -3.41 -18.80 6.85
CA ALA A 103 -2.21 -18.68 7.69
C ALA A 103 -1.23 -17.61 7.19
N SER A 104 -1.18 -17.32 5.88
CA SER A 104 -0.30 -16.31 5.31
C SER A 104 -0.78 -14.89 5.66
N PHE A 105 -2.08 -14.66 5.67
CA PHE A 105 -2.69 -13.39 6.06
C PHE A 105 -2.50 -13.13 7.56
N THR A 106 -2.77 -14.14 8.40
CA THR A 106 -2.57 -14.04 9.85
C THR A 106 -1.11 -13.78 10.21
N ALA A 107 -0.17 -14.51 9.61
CA ALA A 107 1.26 -14.29 9.82
C ALA A 107 1.72 -12.89 9.35
N TYR A 108 1.15 -12.39 8.27
CA TYR A 108 1.42 -11.03 7.79
C TYR A 108 0.96 -9.98 8.80
N LEU A 109 -0.27 -10.09 9.32
CA LEU A 109 -0.79 -9.19 10.34
C LEU A 109 0.03 -9.21 11.63
N ASP A 110 0.39 -10.38 12.11
CA ASP A 110 1.24 -10.53 13.29
C ASP A 110 2.61 -9.87 13.06
N GLY A 111 3.19 -10.03 11.89
CA GLY A 111 4.38 -9.34 11.47
C GLY A 111 4.23 -7.81 11.46
N LEU A 112 3.04 -7.28 11.13
CA LEU A 112 2.76 -5.85 11.19
C LEU A 112 2.63 -5.31 12.62
N ARG A 113 2.09 -6.10 13.54
CA ARG A 113 1.92 -5.73 14.95
C ARG A 113 3.24 -5.62 15.69
N VAL A 114 4.26 -6.40 15.28
CA VAL A 114 5.60 -6.35 15.88
C VAL A 114 6.44 -5.28 15.16
N ILE A 115 6.43 -4.06 15.67
CA ILE A 115 7.32 -2.99 15.24
C ILE A 115 8.27 -2.69 16.40
N ASP A 116 9.57 -2.96 16.23
CA ASP A 116 10.61 -2.48 17.14
C ASP A 116 11.36 -1.31 16.48
N PRO A 117 10.96 -0.05 16.77
CA PRO A 117 11.61 1.12 16.20
C PRO A 117 13.07 1.28 16.65
N SER A 118 13.48 0.60 17.72
CA SER A 118 14.85 0.74 18.28
C SER A 118 15.94 0.18 17.36
N THR A 119 15.58 -0.69 16.42
CA THR A 119 16.51 -1.29 15.45
C THR A 119 17.05 -0.27 14.45
N TYR A 120 16.32 0.83 14.20
CA TYR A 120 16.73 1.85 13.23
C TYR A 120 17.74 2.83 13.85
N ARG A 121 18.89 2.96 13.19
CA ARG A 121 19.95 3.86 13.60
C ARG A 121 19.92 5.14 12.79
N VAL A 122 19.97 6.27 13.49
CA VAL A 122 20.09 7.59 12.88
C VAL A 122 21.39 7.65 12.05
N PRO A 123 21.37 8.18 10.82
CA PRO A 123 22.58 8.43 10.06
C PRO A 123 23.61 9.24 10.86
N ALA A 124 24.88 8.85 10.78
CA ALA A 124 25.94 9.47 11.59
C ALA A 124 26.02 10.99 11.42
N ALA A 125 25.77 11.49 10.20
CA ALA A 125 25.74 12.92 9.88
C ALA A 125 24.67 13.71 10.67
N LEU A 126 23.61 13.05 11.11
CA LEU A 126 22.48 13.68 11.82
C LEU A 126 22.37 13.26 13.28
N ALA A 127 23.23 12.36 13.77
CA ALA A 127 23.15 11.83 15.13
C ALA A 127 23.30 12.92 16.21
N SER A 128 24.10 13.96 15.96
CA SER A 128 24.27 15.11 16.86
C SER A 128 23.27 16.25 16.61
N VAL A 129 22.48 16.18 15.54
CA VAL A 129 21.53 17.22 15.13
C VAL A 129 20.13 16.93 15.66
N LEU A 130 19.72 15.66 15.64
CA LEU A 130 18.39 15.26 16.06
C LEU A 130 18.21 15.29 17.57
N ARG A 131 17.12 15.89 18.02
CA ARG A 131 16.66 15.82 19.41
C ARG A 131 16.04 14.45 19.71
N PRO A 132 15.95 14.00 20.98
CA PRO A 132 15.44 12.68 21.35
C PRO A 132 14.09 12.34 20.68
N TYR A 133 13.10 13.24 20.75
CA TYR A 133 11.80 13.02 20.13
C TYR A 133 11.86 12.91 18.58
N GLN A 134 12.80 13.61 17.94
CA GLN A 134 13.01 13.51 16.50
C GLN A 134 13.65 12.16 16.11
N VAL A 135 14.48 11.61 16.99
CA VAL A 135 15.01 10.25 16.84
C VAL A 135 13.87 9.21 16.90
N GLU A 136 12.91 9.40 17.81
CA GLU A 136 11.74 8.54 17.91
C GLU A 136 10.87 8.64 16.63
N GLY A 137 10.60 9.86 16.16
CA GLY A 137 9.88 10.08 14.91
C GLY A 137 10.59 9.48 13.70
N PHE A 138 11.90 9.62 13.60
CA PHE A 138 12.73 8.98 12.57
C PHE A 138 12.60 7.44 12.60
N ARG A 139 12.70 6.84 13.78
CA ARG A 139 12.57 5.39 13.96
C ARG A 139 11.18 4.90 13.58
N TRP A 140 10.16 5.63 14.02
CA TRP A 140 8.78 5.33 13.67
C TRP A 140 8.54 5.40 12.15
N LEU A 141 9.01 6.46 11.49
CA LEU A 141 8.92 6.61 10.04
C LEU A 141 9.57 5.44 9.28
N ASN A 142 10.77 5.00 9.71
CA ASN A 142 11.41 3.84 9.09
C ASN A 142 10.59 2.57 9.28
N ALA A 143 10.12 2.32 10.50
CA ALA A 143 9.33 1.14 10.83
C ALA A 143 8.03 1.07 10.00
N VAL A 144 7.34 2.19 9.86
CA VAL A 144 6.11 2.29 9.04
C VAL A 144 6.42 2.04 7.56
N CYS A 145 7.49 2.64 7.04
CA CYS A 145 7.91 2.43 5.64
C CYS A 145 8.29 0.98 5.34
N ASP A 146 9.03 0.31 6.24
CA ASP A 146 9.44 -1.10 6.05
C ASP A 146 8.24 -2.07 6.03
N LYS A 147 7.14 -1.67 6.64
CA LYS A 147 5.87 -2.41 6.59
C LYS A 147 5.01 -2.06 5.38
N GLY A 148 5.49 -1.19 4.49
CA GLY A 148 4.75 -0.75 3.30
C GLY A 148 3.65 0.25 3.58
N PHE A 149 3.62 0.84 4.79
CA PHE A 149 2.66 1.88 5.13
C PHE A 149 3.22 3.28 4.87
N GLY A 150 2.31 4.23 4.69
CA GLY A 150 2.57 5.65 4.88
C GLY A 150 2.37 6.08 6.33
N GLY A 151 2.76 7.32 6.66
CA GLY A 151 2.55 7.88 7.99
C GLY A 151 2.33 9.38 7.94
N ILE A 152 1.66 9.91 8.98
CA ILE A 152 1.46 11.35 9.17
C ILE A 152 2.29 11.79 10.36
N LEU A 153 3.25 12.68 10.12
CA LEU A 153 4.03 13.32 11.18
C LEU A 153 3.30 14.59 11.64
N ALA A 154 2.47 14.44 12.67
CA ALA A 154 1.53 15.46 13.13
C ALA A 154 2.09 16.37 14.24
N ASP A 155 3.41 16.48 14.35
CA ASP A 155 4.06 17.37 15.31
C ASP A 155 3.64 18.84 15.09
N GLU A 156 3.73 19.68 16.11
CA GLU A 156 3.49 21.12 16.00
C GLU A 156 4.51 21.80 15.07
N MET A 157 4.14 23.00 14.59
CA MET A 157 5.06 23.79 13.76
C MET A 157 6.33 24.15 14.55
N GLY A 158 7.48 24.11 13.84
CA GLY A 158 8.79 24.44 14.45
C GLY A 158 9.50 23.26 15.10
N LEU A 159 8.88 22.08 15.25
CA LEU A 159 9.50 20.91 15.85
C LEU A 159 10.42 20.12 14.91
N GLY A 160 10.72 20.66 13.73
CA GLY A 160 11.70 20.06 12.82
C GLY A 160 11.25 18.81 12.10
N LYS A 161 9.99 18.78 11.65
CA LYS A 161 9.47 17.67 10.81
C LYS A 161 10.31 17.44 9.56
N SER A 162 10.82 18.51 8.94
CA SER A 162 11.66 18.43 7.74
C SER A 162 12.94 17.64 7.99
N VAL A 163 13.64 17.89 9.10
CA VAL A 163 14.88 17.16 9.40
C VAL A 163 14.63 15.70 9.76
N GLN A 164 13.49 15.36 10.36
CA GLN A 164 13.08 13.96 10.57
C GLN A 164 12.86 13.24 9.24
N LEU A 165 12.12 13.87 8.30
CA LEU A 165 11.95 13.31 6.97
C LEU A 165 13.27 13.19 6.20
N LEU A 166 14.13 14.21 6.24
CA LEU A 166 15.44 14.16 5.59
C LEU A 166 16.33 13.07 6.18
N SER A 167 16.22 12.80 7.47
CA SER A 167 16.92 11.69 8.12
C SER A 167 16.47 10.33 7.57
N LEU A 168 15.17 10.15 7.35
CA LEU A 168 14.62 8.96 6.70
C LEU A 168 15.16 8.81 5.28
N LEU A 169 15.10 9.87 4.48
CA LEU A 169 15.57 9.85 3.10
C LEU A 169 17.06 9.53 3.02
N LEU A 170 17.87 10.09 3.92
CA LEU A 170 19.30 9.81 3.99
C LEU A 170 19.59 8.37 4.41
N ALA A 171 18.87 7.84 5.41
CA ALA A 171 19.01 6.45 5.85
C ALA A 171 18.73 5.46 4.72
N ARG A 172 17.71 5.75 3.91
CA ARG A 172 17.26 4.90 2.80
C ARG A 172 17.92 5.23 1.45
N HIS A 173 18.81 6.20 1.43
CA HIS A 173 19.44 6.67 0.16
C HIS A 173 20.13 5.56 -0.63
N LYS A 174 20.84 4.65 0.05
CA LYS A 174 21.55 3.55 -0.61
C LYS A 174 20.58 2.58 -1.30
N GLU A 175 19.46 2.26 -0.63
CA GLU A 175 18.41 1.39 -1.16
C GLU A 175 17.72 2.03 -2.36
N SER A 176 17.26 3.27 -2.20
CA SER A 176 16.60 4.03 -3.27
C SER A 176 17.49 4.18 -4.50
N ARG A 177 18.81 4.36 -4.30
CA ARG A 177 19.78 4.46 -5.39
C ARG A 177 19.99 3.12 -6.08
N ALA A 178 20.05 2.01 -5.35
CA ALA A 178 20.18 0.67 -5.92
C ALA A 178 18.96 0.28 -6.76
N GLU A 179 17.76 0.73 -6.34
CA GLU A 179 16.51 0.47 -7.05
C GLU A 179 16.19 1.50 -8.14
N HIS A 180 17.06 2.49 -8.36
CA HIS A 180 16.88 3.58 -9.32
C HIS A 180 15.56 4.36 -9.11
N ARG A 181 15.06 4.42 -7.89
CA ARG A 181 13.82 5.13 -7.53
C ARG A 181 14.13 6.49 -6.88
N PRO A 182 13.72 7.61 -7.50
CA PRO A 182 13.86 8.92 -6.86
C PRO A 182 12.83 9.08 -5.74
N ASN A 183 13.21 9.81 -4.69
CA ASN A 183 12.27 10.30 -3.72
C ASN A 183 11.59 11.57 -4.24
N LEU A 184 10.30 11.74 -4.00
CA LEU A 184 9.53 12.91 -4.42
C LEU A 184 8.98 13.65 -3.22
N ILE A 185 9.30 14.94 -3.09
CA ILE A 185 8.69 15.85 -2.12
C ILE A 185 7.71 16.77 -2.86
N VAL A 186 6.43 16.72 -2.45
CA VAL A 186 5.39 17.61 -2.97
C VAL A 186 5.08 18.66 -1.90
N CYS A 187 5.21 19.94 -2.25
CA CYS A 187 4.99 21.05 -1.34
C CYS A 187 4.40 22.27 -2.07
N PRO A 188 3.86 23.27 -1.34
CA PRO A 188 3.49 24.56 -1.93
C PRO A 188 4.66 25.21 -2.67
N ALA A 189 4.39 25.89 -3.78
CA ALA A 189 5.42 26.49 -4.63
C ALA A 189 6.39 27.43 -3.88
N SER A 190 5.89 28.15 -2.88
CA SER A 190 6.69 29.04 -2.02
C SER A 190 7.71 28.31 -1.16
N LEU A 191 7.57 26.99 -0.95
CA LEU A 191 8.42 26.19 -0.09
C LEU A 191 9.45 25.34 -0.86
N VAL A 192 9.41 25.31 -2.19
CA VAL A 192 10.32 24.49 -2.99
C VAL A 192 11.79 24.79 -2.68
N TYR A 193 12.15 26.05 -2.70
CA TYR A 193 13.55 26.45 -2.43
C TYR A 193 13.93 26.34 -0.94
N ASN A 194 12.96 26.42 -0.03
CA ASN A 194 13.22 26.11 1.38
C ASN A 194 13.61 24.64 1.54
N TRP A 195 12.96 23.72 0.83
CA TRP A 195 13.35 22.29 0.84
C TRP A 195 14.75 22.09 0.28
N VAL A 196 15.12 22.77 -0.81
CA VAL A 196 16.49 22.72 -1.36
C VAL A 196 17.52 23.18 -0.32
N ALA A 197 17.22 24.28 0.38
CA ALA A 197 18.11 24.80 1.43
C ALA A 197 18.21 23.83 2.65
N GLU A 198 17.10 23.22 3.07
CA GLU A 198 17.06 22.22 4.15
C GLU A 198 17.89 20.97 3.79
N VAL A 199 17.77 20.48 2.54
CA VAL A 199 18.58 19.35 2.04
C VAL A 199 20.07 19.73 2.06
N ALA A 200 20.44 20.88 1.50
CA ALA A 200 21.83 21.33 1.45
C ALA A 200 22.44 21.50 2.85
N LYS A 201 21.63 21.92 3.83
CA LYS A 201 22.06 22.14 5.21
C LYS A 201 22.22 20.86 6.01
N HIS A 202 21.28 19.92 5.88
CA HIS A 202 21.19 18.76 6.78
C HIS A 202 21.63 17.44 6.14
N THR A 203 21.51 17.32 4.82
CA THR A 203 21.79 16.10 4.07
C THR A 203 22.48 16.39 2.74
N PRO A 204 23.66 17.04 2.74
CA PRO A 204 24.36 17.45 1.52
C PRO A 204 24.77 16.27 0.62
N GLU A 205 24.71 15.05 1.13
CA GLU A 205 24.95 13.83 0.35
C GLU A 205 23.79 13.50 -0.61
N LEU A 206 22.59 14.05 -0.34
CA LEU A 206 21.42 13.86 -1.21
C LEU A 206 21.45 14.86 -2.35
N ARG A 207 21.37 14.35 -3.57
CA ARG A 207 21.16 15.21 -4.74
C ARG A 207 19.70 15.62 -4.81
N VAL A 208 19.43 16.93 -4.85
CA VAL A 208 18.09 17.50 -4.96
C VAL A 208 17.94 18.28 -6.25
N GLU A 209 16.78 18.14 -6.90
CA GLU A 209 16.39 18.88 -8.09
C GLU A 209 15.04 19.58 -7.84
N ALA A 210 15.00 20.88 -8.03
CA ALA A 210 13.78 21.67 -7.83
C ALA A 210 12.94 21.70 -9.11
N ILE A 211 11.82 21.02 -9.13
CA ILE A 211 10.88 21.00 -10.26
C ILE A 211 9.88 22.16 -10.12
N ALA A 212 10.27 23.35 -10.54
CA ALA A 212 9.49 24.58 -10.40
C ALA A 212 9.39 25.32 -11.76
N GLY A 213 8.52 26.36 -11.84
CA GLY A 213 8.30 27.16 -13.05
C GLY A 213 7.01 26.80 -13.78
N THR A 214 6.94 27.14 -15.06
CA THR A 214 5.81 26.85 -15.95
C THR A 214 5.66 25.36 -16.25
N LYS A 215 4.51 24.94 -16.74
CA LYS A 215 4.27 23.52 -17.08
C LYS A 215 5.29 22.95 -18.08
N PRO A 216 5.68 23.65 -19.18
CA PRO A 216 6.71 23.16 -20.09
C PRO A 216 8.09 23.03 -19.42
N GLU A 217 8.51 24.01 -18.60
CA GLU A 217 9.77 23.96 -17.86
C GLU A 217 9.82 22.76 -16.91
N ARG A 218 8.78 22.57 -16.10
CA ARG A 218 8.71 21.41 -15.20
C ARG A 218 8.76 20.08 -15.95
N ARG A 219 8.12 20.01 -17.13
CA ARG A 219 8.17 18.79 -17.95
C ARG A 219 9.58 18.52 -18.46
N ALA A 220 10.27 19.53 -18.96
CA ALA A 220 11.66 19.41 -19.42
C ALA A 220 12.61 18.96 -18.28
N MET A 221 12.44 19.50 -17.06
CA MET A 221 13.19 19.08 -15.88
C MET A 221 12.94 17.61 -15.53
N LEU A 222 11.69 17.16 -15.53
CA LEU A 222 11.33 15.76 -15.27
C LEU A 222 11.89 14.81 -16.33
N ASP A 223 11.87 15.22 -17.61
CA ASP A 223 12.45 14.43 -18.69
C ASP A 223 13.99 14.35 -18.54
N GLY A 224 14.63 15.41 -18.07
CA GLY A 224 16.06 15.44 -17.73
C GLY A 224 16.40 14.47 -16.56
N VAL A 225 15.59 14.45 -15.52
CA VAL A 225 15.76 13.50 -14.39
C VAL A 225 15.63 12.06 -14.87
N ARG A 226 14.66 11.76 -15.73
CA ARG A 226 14.48 10.42 -16.31
C ARG A 226 15.66 10.00 -17.19
N ALA A 227 16.16 10.90 -18.03
CA ALA A 227 17.32 10.63 -18.88
C ALA A 227 18.58 10.35 -18.04
N ALA A 228 18.82 11.13 -16.99
CA ALA A 228 19.94 10.91 -16.08
C ALA A 228 19.87 9.58 -15.30
N GLN A 229 18.69 9.02 -15.11
CA GLN A 229 18.50 7.68 -14.51
C GLN A 229 18.86 6.55 -15.51
N GLN A 230 18.57 6.74 -16.78
CA GLN A 230 18.89 5.75 -17.83
C GLN A 230 20.39 5.72 -18.17
N ASP A 231 21.10 6.84 -18.02
CA ASP A 231 22.53 6.95 -18.34
C ASP A 231 23.45 6.34 -17.26
N THR A 232 22.94 6.01 -16.09
CA THR A 232 23.72 5.31 -15.03
C THR A 232 23.95 3.81 -15.31
N GLY A 233 23.65 3.34 -16.52
CA GLY A 233 24.24 2.17 -17.15
C GLY A 233 23.99 0.85 -16.41
N VAL A 234 22.75 0.47 -16.17
CA VAL A 234 22.37 -0.94 -15.95
C VAL A 234 21.22 -1.24 -16.92
N SER A 235 21.56 -1.89 -18.03
CA SER A 235 20.57 -2.61 -18.85
C SER A 235 19.91 -3.71 -18.02
N PRO A 236 18.64 -4.03 -18.33
CA PRO A 236 17.83 -4.99 -17.61
C PRO A 236 18.42 -6.40 -17.65
#